data_018521a7ffb23d0a6772adb174c6c57b
#
_entry.id   018521a7ffb23d0a6772adb174c6c57b
#
_cell.length_a   1.000
_cell.length_b   1.000
_cell.length_c   1.000
_cell.angle_alpha   90.00
_cell.angle_beta   90.00
_cell.angle_gamma   90.00
#
_symmetry.space_group_name_H-M   'P 1'
#
loop_
_entity.id
_entity.type
_entity.pdbx_description
1 polymer ?
#
loop_
_entity_poly.entity_id
_entity_poly.type
_entity_poly.pdbx_seq_one_letter_code
_entity_poly.pdbx_strand_id
1 'polypeptide(L)'
;MTIIEHIYIDQLIAEQDQVKEIIQKLNVPSSVIDHPEDLYAMIRAAQDPVAAGKKVLYLTTNKGEFIRKCPGTRNYTCCDYVILHIGTFCTMDCAYCILQSYFHPPVLQYFMNQNQMFEELNTFLEERSHRRIGTGEYTDSMIWELWTNQSQKLIAHFGTQSHAVLELKTKTTFVNNFHDISHNRRTILAWSVNTPEMILHNERGTASLDARIDAAAKCQKWGYPLAFHFDPLVEYKGCIDDYRIVVDKIFAKIHPENIAWISLGTLRFMPDLKAIIQSRFPESKMVYGEFVPGMDGKSRYLKQIRIEIYKGVLSAIRERSLDVTVYFCMESEDVWKKVFGFATEEYGGLPHILDESAIKICQLD
;
A
#
# COMPACT_ATOMS: atom_id res chain seq x y z
N MET A 1 -15.58 1.55 3.63
CA MET A 1 -14.63 1.87 4.72
C MET A 1 -15.37 1.76 6.05
N THR A 2 -14.68 1.37 7.10
CA THR A 2 -15.24 1.40 8.47
C THR A 2 -15.47 2.86 8.88
N ILE A 3 -16.60 3.13 9.49
CA ILE A 3 -16.91 4.47 10.00
C ILE A 3 -16.19 4.64 11.34
N ILE A 4 -15.48 5.74 11.52
CA ILE A 4 -14.92 6.12 12.82
C ILE A 4 -16.06 6.50 13.76
N GLU A 5 -16.12 5.87 14.92
CA GLU A 5 -17.16 6.08 15.91
C GLU A 5 -16.69 6.97 17.06
N HIS A 6 -15.39 7.06 17.31
CA HIS A 6 -14.79 7.87 18.36
C HIS A 6 -13.36 8.33 18.02
N ILE A 7 -12.99 9.54 18.46
CA ILE A 7 -11.63 10.08 18.36
C ILE A 7 -11.02 10.14 19.76
N TYR A 8 -9.89 9.47 19.95
CA TYR A 8 -9.03 9.67 21.13
C TYR A 8 -7.88 10.61 20.76
N ILE A 9 -7.55 11.52 21.66
CA ILE A 9 -6.60 12.59 21.42
C ILE A 9 -5.58 12.57 22.55
N ASP A 10 -4.30 12.43 22.18
CA ASP A 10 -3.20 12.56 23.12
C ASP A 10 -3.20 14.00 23.70
N GLN A 11 -3.11 14.13 25.03
CA GLN A 11 -3.16 15.42 25.72
C GLN A 11 -2.13 16.41 25.19
N LEU A 12 -0.95 15.93 24.79
CA LEU A 12 0.15 16.78 24.29
C LEU A 12 -0.19 17.52 23.00
N ILE A 13 -1.20 17.09 22.26
CA ILE A 13 -1.57 17.68 20.98
C ILE A 13 -3.00 18.26 20.94
N ALA A 14 -3.75 18.18 22.05
CA ALA A 14 -5.19 18.47 22.10
C ALA A 14 -5.53 19.90 21.64
N GLU A 15 -4.63 20.86 21.85
CA GLU A 15 -4.86 22.27 21.50
C GLU A 15 -4.46 22.64 20.07
N GLN A 16 -3.88 21.71 19.30
CA GLN A 16 -3.49 21.98 17.91
C GLN A 16 -4.72 22.25 17.03
N ASP A 17 -4.64 23.27 16.18
CA ASP A 17 -5.75 23.63 15.28
C ASP A 17 -6.11 22.51 14.31
N GLN A 18 -5.13 21.75 13.82
CA GLN A 18 -5.36 20.61 12.96
C GLN A 18 -6.16 19.49 13.66
N VAL A 19 -6.02 19.30 14.97
CA VAL A 19 -6.85 18.38 15.76
C VAL A 19 -8.30 18.83 15.73
N LYS A 20 -8.54 20.13 15.97
CA LYS A 20 -9.88 20.74 15.94
C LYS A 20 -10.54 20.59 14.56
N GLU A 21 -9.77 20.78 13.48
CA GLU A 21 -10.24 20.55 12.11
C GLU A 21 -10.65 19.09 11.84
N ILE A 22 -9.86 18.11 12.30
CA ILE A 22 -10.17 16.68 12.15
C ILE A 22 -11.45 16.33 12.92
N ILE A 23 -11.60 16.81 14.16
CA ILE A 23 -12.80 16.59 14.96
C ILE A 23 -14.03 17.17 14.23
N GLN A 24 -13.93 18.38 13.71
CA GLN A 24 -15.02 19.02 12.98
C GLN A 24 -15.40 18.26 11.72
N LYS A 25 -14.41 17.76 10.94
CA LYS A 25 -14.66 17.01 9.71
C LYS A 25 -15.29 15.64 9.98
N LEU A 26 -14.84 14.93 10.99
CA LEU A 26 -15.39 13.63 11.35
C LEU A 26 -16.74 13.73 12.06
N ASN A 27 -16.94 14.79 12.84
CA ASN A 27 -18.17 15.05 13.58
C ASN A 27 -18.66 13.85 14.41
N VAL A 28 -17.74 13.24 15.16
CA VAL A 28 -17.99 12.13 16.08
C VAL A 28 -17.50 12.49 17.49
N PRO A 29 -17.97 11.78 18.55
CA PRO A 29 -17.47 11.99 19.90
C PRO A 29 -15.95 11.95 19.99
N SER A 30 -15.36 12.80 20.82
CA SER A 30 -13.94 12.83 21.06
C SER A 30 -13.60 12.91 22.55
N SER A 31 -12.46 12.34 22.94
CA SER A 31 -11.95 12.34 24.31
C SER A 31 -10.45 12.59 24.31
N VAL A 32 -10.01 13.48 25.17
CA VAL A 32 -8.58 13.67 25.46
C VAL A 32 -8.15 12.62 26.48
N ILE A 33 -7.01 11.99 26.24
CA ILE A 33 -6.42 10.97 27.11
C ILE A 33 -4.97 11.29 27.41
N ASP A 34 -4.57 11.08 28.66
CA ASP A 34 -3.18 11.30 29.12
C ASP A 34 -2.30 10.09 28.76
N HIS A 35 -2.89 8.89 28.83
CA HIS A 35 -2.21 7.64 28.58
C HIS A 35 -3.02 6.75 27.63
N PRO A 36 -2.40 6.14 26.62
CA PRO A 36 -3.11 5.29 25.66
C PRO A 36 -3.45 3.90 26.21
N GLU A 37 -2.97 3.53 27.41
CA GLU A 37 -3.11 2.18 27.98
C GLU A 37 -4.57 1.77 28.16
N ASP A 38 -5.45 2.68 28.57
CA ASP A 38 -6.87 2.39 28.77
C ASP A 38 -7.56 2.12 27.43
N LEU A 39 -7.23 2.92 26.41
CA LEU A 39 -7.67 2.69 25.03
C LEU A 39 -7.17 1.33 24.54
N TYR A 40 -5.91 1.03 24.75
CA TYR A 40 -5.30 -0.23 24.31
C TYR A 40 -5.89 -1.43 25.04
N ALA A 41 -6.18 -1.31 26.34
CA ALA A 41 -6.84 -2.34 27.13
C ALA A 41 -8.28 -2.58 26.64
N MET A 42 -9.03 -1.52 26.36
CA MET A 42 -10.38 -1.60 25.80
C MET A 42 -10.39 -2.34 24.45
N ILE A 43 -9.47 -2.00 23.54
CA ILE A 43 -9.37 -2.65 22.23
C ILE A 43 -8.98 -4.13 22.38
N ARG A 44 -8.01 -4.46 23.24
CA ARG A 44 -7.62 -5.86 23.50
C ARG A 44 -8.73 -6.71 24.09
N ALA A 45 -9.60 -6.11 24.91
CA ALA A 45 -10.72 -6.80 25.54
C ALA A 45 -11.94 -7.01 24.62
N ALA A 46 -11.95 -6.37 23.45
CA ALA A 46 -13.06 -6.53 22.50
C ALA A 46 -13.11 -7.95 21.92
N GLN A 47 -14.31 -8.42 21.58
CA GLN A 47 -14.51 -9.73 20.94
C GLN A 47 -13.74 -9.85 19.61
N ASP A 48 -13.70 -8.79 18.83
CA ASP A 48 -12.84 -8.63 17.62
C ASP A 48 -12.01 -7.35 17.80
N PRO A 49 -10.79 -7.44 18.35
CA PRO A 49 -9.90 -6.29 18.55
C PRO A 49 -9.59 -5.54 17.25
N VAL A 50 -9.47 -6.26 16.13
CA VAL A 50 -9.20 -5.67 14.82
C VAL A 50 -10.37 -4.80 14.36
N ALA A 51 -11.60 -5.30 14.46
CA ALA A 51 -12.79 -4.53 14.11
C ALA A 51 -12.98 -3.33 15.05
N ALA A 52 -12.75 -3.51 16.36
CA ALA A 52 -12.84 -2.43 17.34
C ALA A 52 -11.83 -1.32 17.06
N GLY A 53 -10.56 -1.67 16.80
CA GLY A 53 -9.51 -0.69 16.54
C GLY A 53 -9.67 0.08 15.24
N LYS A 54 -10.42 -0.44 14.26
CA LYS A 54 -10.78 0.27 13.03
C LYS A 54 -11.87 1.33 13.21
N LYS A 55 -12.63 1.27 14.31
CA LYS A 55 -13.73 2.19 14.64
C LYS A 55 -13.27 3.39 15.44
N VAL A 56 -12.07 3.38 15.95
CA VAL A 56 -11.49 4.47 16.72
C VAL A 56 -10.31 5.09 15.98
N LEU A 57 -10.21 6.41 16.02
CA LEU A 57 -9.06 7.15 15.55
C LEU A 57 -8.29 7.70 16.76
N TYR A 58 -7.03 7.33 16.90
CA TYR A 58 -6.14 7.90 17.89
C TYR A 58 -5.22 8.93 17.25
N LEU A 59 -5.42 10.19 17.59
CA LEU A 59 -4.55 11.29 17.22
C LEU A 59 -3.42 11.38 18.24
N THR A 60 -2.18 11.20 17.79
CA THR A 60 -0.98 11.12 18.66
C THR A 60 0.25 11.63 17.94
N THR A 61 1.42 11.47 18.55
CA THR A 61 2.72 11.79 17.94
C THR A 61 3.50 10.50 17.64
N ASN A 62 4.21 10.48 16.51
CA ASN A 62 5.20 9.45 16.27
C ASN A 62 6.41 9.68 17.20
N LYS A 63 6.75 8.68 18.02
CA LYS A 63 7.91 8.72 18.95
C LYS A 63 9.20 8.19 18.33
N GLY A 64 9.12 7.61 17.14
CA GLY A 64 10.26 7.05 16.42
C GLY A 64 10.55 7.87 15.15
N GLU A 65 11.42 7.32 14.30
CA GLU A 65 11.74 7.90 13.00
C GLU A 65 10.53 7.83 12.05
N PHE A 66 10.34 8.87 11.25
CA PHE A 66 9.36 8.87 10.18
C PHE A 66 9.87 8.15 8.92
N ILE A 67 11.16 8.25 8.66
CA ILE A 67 11.79 7.57 7.52
C ILE A 67 12.31 6.20 7.97
N ARG A 68 11.80 5.13 7.35
CA ARG A 68 12.15 3.76 7.70
C ARG A 68 12.42 2.93 6.46
N LYS A 69 13.37 2.02 6.56
CA LYS A 69 13.51 0.97 5.54
C LYS A 69 12.35 -0.01 5.64
N CYS A 70 11.85 -0.45 4.50
CA CYS A 70 10.91 -1.57 4.49
C CYS A 70 11.57 -2.76 5.22
N PRO A 71 10.85 -3.42 6.16
CA PRO A 71 11.40 -4.57 6.88
C PRO A 71 11.83 -5.70 5.93
N GLY A 72 11.39 -5.63 4.68
CA GLY A 72 11.82 -6.52 3.62
C GLY A 72 11.52 -7.98 3.93
N THR A 73 12.24 -8.84 3.25
CA THR A 73 12.13 -10.29 3.44
C THR A 73 13.51 -10.90 3.24
N ARG A 74 14.03 -11.56 4.28
CA ARG A 74 15.34 -12.24 4.19
C ARG A 74 15.31 -13.31 3.09
N ASN A 75 16.42 -13.44 2.36
CA ASN A 75 16.64 -14.46 1.32
C ASN A 75 15.72 -14.35 0.08
N TYR A 76 15.09 -13.21 -0.14
CA TYR A 76 14.32 -12.90 -1.34
C TYR A 76 14.79 -11.57 -1.94
N THR A 77 14.58 -11.40 -3.23
CA THR A 77 14.88 -10.15 -3.92
C THR A 77 14.06 -8.99 -3.33
N CYS A 78 14.75 -7.93 -2.95
CA CYS A 78 14.15 -6.75 -2.31
C CYS A 78 14.22 -5.54 -3.24
N CYS A 79 13.18 -4.73 -3.24
CA CYS A 79 13.08 -3.49 -4.01
C CYS A 79 13.72 -2.27 -3.31
N ASP A 80 14.27 -2.44 -2.11
CA ASP A 80 14.83 -1.38 -1.26
C ASP A 80 13.86 -0.20 -1.04
N TYR A 81 12.60 -0.54 -0.76
CA TYR A 81 11.55 0.45 -0.55
C TYR A 81 11.76 1.22 0.76
N VAL A 82 11.66 2.54 0.69
CA VAL A 82 11.72 3.43 1.85
C VAL A 82 10.30 3.84 2.24
N ILE A 83 10.03 3.85 3.53
CA ILE A 83 8.71 4.13 4.09
C ILE A 83 8.72 5.49 4.77
N LEU A 84 7.79 6.35 4.40
CA LEU A 84 7.40 7.51 5.19
C LEU A 84 6.23 7.11 6.10
N HIS A 85 6.46 7.03 7.40
CA HIS A 85 5.53 6.49 8.38
C HIS A 85 4.58 7.58 8.89
N ILE A 86 3.47 7.80 8.22
CA ILE A 86 2.49 8.85 8.51
C ILE A 86 1.39 8.47 9.51
N GLY A 87 1.24 7.18 9.77
CA GLY A 87 0.21 6.63 10.65
C GLY A 87 0.21 5.11 10.61
N THR A 88 -0.62 4.48 11.42
CA THR A 88 -0.72 3.02 11.51
C THR A 88 -2.12 2.54 11.27
N PHE A 89 -2.22 1.32 10.74
CA PHE A 89 -3.45 0.60 10.51
C PHE A 89 -4.28 1.19 9.36
N CYS A 90 -5.50 0.70 9.16
CA CYS A 90 -6.32 1.08 8.00
C CYS A 90 -7.81 0.91 8.31
N THR A 91 -8.64 1.79 7.76
CA THR A 91 -10.11 1.71 7.87
C THR A 91 -10.73 0.63 6.97
N MET A 92 -10.00 0.14 5.98
CA MET A 92 -10.44 -0.98 5.15
C MET A 92 -10.18 -2.30 5.87
N ASP A 93 -10.97 -3.33 5.55
CA ASP A 93 -10.91 -4.62 6.24
C ASP A 93 -10.67 -5.76 5.26
N CYS A 94 -9.46 -5.80 4.70
CA CYS A 94 -9.03 -6.87 3.78
C CYS A 94 -8.65 -8.12 4.56
N ALA A 95 -9.15 -9.30 4.15
CA ALA A 95 -8.90 -10.57 4.82
C ALA A 95 -7.41 -10.90 4.94
N TYR A 96 -6.64 -10.66 3.89
CA TYR A 96 -5.21 -10.96 3.80
C TYR A 96 -4.28 -9.89 4.39
N CYS A 97 -4.83 -8.83 5.01
CA CYS A 97 -4.02 -7.71 5.49
C CYS A 97 -3.12 -8.14 6.65
N ILE A 98 -1.80 -8.00 6.46
CA ILE A 98 -0.80 -8.34 7.47
C ILE A 98 -0.94 -7.49 8.74
N LEU A 99 -1.47 -6.26 8.62
CA LEU A 99 -1.58 -5.33 9.74
C LEU A 99 -2.48 -5.86 10.86
N GLN A 100 -3.37 -6.82 10.56
CA GLN A 100 -4.21 -7.50 11.56
C GLN A 100 -3.39 -8.31 12.58
N SER A 101 -2.22 -8.82 12.16
CA SER A 101 -1.30 -9.58 13.01
C SER A 101 -0.04 -8.81 13.35
N TYR A 102 0.17 -7.61 12.81
CA TYR A 102 1.36 -6.82 13.02
C TYR A 102 1.23 -5.83 14.19
N PHE A 103 0.07 -5.18 14.35
CA PHE A 103 -0.17 -4.20 15.40
C PHE A 103 -0.88 -4.83 16.61
N HIS A 104 -0.32 -4.61 17.80
CA HIS A 104 -0.83 -5.13 19.07
C HIS A 104 -0.84 -4.02 20.16
N PRO A 105 -1.97 -3.37 20.41
CA PRO A 105 -3.30 -3.57 19.78
C PRO A 105 -3.39 -2.94 18.39
N PRO A 106 -4.32 -3.43 17.56
CA PRO A 106 -4.57 -2.90 16.22
C PRO A 106 -5.42 -1.62 16.32
N VAL A 107 -4.81 -0.47 16.47
CA VAL A 107 -5.48 0.83 16.57
C VAL A 107 -5.11 1.72 15.39
N LEU A 108 -6.11 2.36 14.77
CA LEU A 108 -5.88 3.36 13.75
C LEU A 108 -5.28 4.62 14.40
N GLN A 109 -4.02 4.95 14.06
CA GLN A 109 -3.32 6.11 14.60
C GLN A 109 -2.89 7.05 13.48
N TYR A 110 -3.07 8.34 13.70
CA TYR A 110 -2.56 9.38 12.83
C TYR A 110 -1.58 10.28 13.60
N PHE A 111 -0.42 10.56 12.99
CA PHE A 111 0.64 11.28 13.66
C PHE A 111 0.56 12.78 13.38
N MET A 112 0.46 13.56 14.47
CA MET A 112 0.22 15.00 14.44
C MET A 112 1.49 15.85 14.44
N ASN A 113 2.67 15.26 14.74
CA ASN A 113 3.96 15.98 14.70
C ASN A 113 4.50 16.10 13.25
N GLN A 114 3.68 16.72 12.40
CA GLN A 114 3.93 16.85 10.96
C GLN A 114 5.19 17.68 10.63
N ASN A 115 5.50 18.71 11.43
CA ASN A 115 6.71 19.51 11.21
C ASN A 115 7.97 18.65 11.33
N GLN A 116 8.06 17.82 12.37
CA GLN A 116 9.16 16.85 12.52
C GLN A 116 9.24 15.90 11.33
N MET A 117 8.11 15.40 10.85
CA MET A 117 8.07 14.54 9.68
C MET A 117 8.66 15.23 8.44
N PHE A 118 8.29 16.49 8.18
CA PHE A 118 8.83 17.23 7.03
C PHE A 118 10.30 17.61 7.21
N GLU A 119 10.77 17.90 8.42
CA GLU A 119 12.20 18.11 8.70
C GLU A 119 13.02 16.87 8.39
N GLU A 120 12.58 15.70 8.86
CA GLU A 120 13.23 14.42 8.60
C GLU A 120 13.18 14.06 7.09
N LEU A 121 12.05 14.32 6.44
CA LEU A 121 11.89 14.13 4.99
C LEU A 121 12.84 15.04 4.19
N ASN A 122 13.00 16.30 4.58
CA ASN A 122 13.94 17.22 3.93
C ASN A 122 15.38 16.70 4.02
N THR A 123 15.81 16.30 5.22
CA THR A 123 17.13 15.70 5.43
C THR A 123 17.33 14.47 4.52
N PHE A 124 16.36 13.58 4.48
CA PHE A 124 16.39 12.41 3.61
C PHE A 124 16.52 12.76 2.12
N LEU A 125 15.79 13.76 1.67
CA LEU A 125 15.83 14.20 0.27
C LEU A 125 17.17 14.88 -0.06
N GLU A 126 17.78 15.61 0.87
CA GLU A 126 19.09 16.23 0.69
C GLU A 126 20.23 15.21 0.51
N GLU A 127 20.14 14.06 1.17
CA GLU A 127 21.13 12.97 1.05
C GLU A 127 21.20 12.34 -0.35
N ARG A 128 20.14 12.43 -1.14
CA ARG A 128 20.00 11.86 -2.49
C ARG A 128 20.36 10.37 -2.59
N SER A 129 20.30 9.65 -1.47
CA SER A 129 20.69 8.24 -1.39
C SER A 129 19.64 7.29 -1.95
N HIS A 130 18.39 7.72 -1.99
CA HIS A 130 17.24 6.92 -2.44
C HIS A 130 16.35 7.74 -3.37
N ARG A 131 15.79 7.08 -4.39
CA ARG A 131 14.91 7.72 -5.36
C ARG A 131 13.42 7.47 -5.10
N ARG A 132 13.08 6.48 -4.29
CA ARG A 132 11.69 6.02 -4.11
C ARG A 132 11.33 5.93 -2.64
N ILE A 133 10.28 6.63 -2.24
CA ILE A 133 9.71 6.58 -0.90
C ILE A 133 8.19 6.53 -0.99
N GLY A 134 7.52 5.86 -0.05
CA GLY A 134 6.06 5.83 -0.04
C GLY A 134 5.46 5.63 1.33
N THR A 135 4.16 5.84 1.45
CA THR A 135 3.43 5.83 2.73
C THR A 135 2.58 4.58 2.94
N GLY A 136 2.55 3.64 1.99
CA GLY A 136 1.56 2.58 1.90
C GLY A 136 1.90 1.26 2.59
N GLU A 137 2.87 1.19 3.51
CA GLU A 137 3.27 -0.07 4.14
C GLU A 137 2.54 -0.32 5.47
N TYR A 138 2.47 0.67 6.35
CA TYR A 138 1.82 0.55 7.67
C TYR A 138 0.36 1.06 7.68
N THR A 139 -0.10 1.57 6.54
CA THR A 139 -1.46 2.09 6.32
C THR A 139 -1.78 2.07 4.83
N ASP A 140 -3.00 2.35 4.44
CA ASP A 140 -3.29 2.79 3.08
C ASP A 140 -2.97 4.29 2.98
N SER A 141 -2.26 4.69 1.93
CA SER A 141 -1.75 6.05 1.80
C SER A 141 -2.84 7.13 1.81
N MET A 142 -4.04 6.83 1.31
CA MET A 142 -5.04 7.84 0.97
C MET A 142 -6.31 7.81 1.84
N ILE A 143 -6.42 6.91 2.82
CA ILE A 143 -7.57 6.92 3.75
C ILE A 143 -7.66 8.23 4.55
N TRP A 144 -6.53 8.91 4.73
CA TRP A 144 -6.39 10.14 5.50
C TRP A 144 -7.00 11.36 4.80
N GLU A 145 -7.18 11.31 3.47
CA GLU A 145 -7.72 12.42 2.67
C GLU A 145 -9.16 12.83 3.03
N LEU A 146 -9.90 11.95 3.70
CA LEU A 146 -11.24 12.28 4.22
C LEU A 146 -11.20 13.30 5.37
N TRP A 147 -10.10 13.33 6.14
CA TRP A 147 -10.02 14.09 7.39
C TRP A 147 -8.89 15.09 7.40
N THR A 148 -7.90 14.90 6.53
CA THR A 148 -6.70 15.71 6.45
C THR A 148 -6.45 16.14 5.01
N ASN A 149 -5.37 16.85 4.78
CA ASN A 149 -4.84 17.15 3.46
C ASN A 149 -3.40 16.61 3.32
N GLN A 150 -3.11 15.49 3.99
CA GLN A 150 -1.77 14.93 4.11
C GLN A 150 -1.14 14.60 2.75
N SER A 151 -1.86 13.87 1.90
CA SER A 151 -1.35 13.52 0.57
C SER A 151 -1.13 14.76 -0.28
N GLN A 152 -2.03 15.76 -0.20
CA GLN A 152 -1.88 17.02 -0.93
C GLN A 152 -0.59 17.75 -0.54
N LYS A 153 -0.29 17.86 0.76
CA LYS A 153 0.95 18.46 1.26
C LYS A 153 2.18 17.70 0.78
N LEU A 154 2.17 16.37 0.84
CA LEU A 154 3.26 15.54 0.38
C LEU A 154 3.46 15.66 -1.14
N ILE A 155 2.40 15.62 -1.94
CA ILE A 155 2.45 15.80 -3.40
C ILE A 155 3.10 17.15 -3.74
N ALA A 156 2.63 18.24 -3.12
CA ALA A 156 3.17 19.57 -3.33
C ALA A 156 4.66 19.65 -2.93
N HIS A 157 5.02 19.06 -1.79
CA HIS A 157 6.40 19.03 -1.31
C HIS A 157 7.34 18.27 -2.27
N PHE A 158 6.94 17.07 -2.73
CA PHE A 158 7.73 16.32 -3.71
C PHE A 158 7.81 17.03 -5.07
N GLY A 159 6.83 17.84 -5.41
CA GLY A 159 6.86 18.67 -6.61
C GLY A 159 7.97 19.74 -6.63
N THR A 160 8.61 20.04 -5.50
CA THR A 160 9.66 21.07 -5.40
C THR A 160 11.09 20.57 -5.68
N GLN A 161 11.29 19.26 -5.82
CA GLN A 161 12.59 18.64 -6.09
C GLN A 161 12.53 17.72 -7.33
N SER A 162 13.66 17.23 -7.82
CA SER A 162 13.75 16.55 -9.12
C SER A 162 14.35 15.15 -9.08
N HIS A 163 14.83 14.67 -7.93
CA HIS A 163 15.62 13.43 -7.84
C HIS A 163 14.91 12.24 -7.20
N ALA A 164 13.76 12.45 -6.53
CA ALA A 164 13.03 11.39 -5.84
C ALA A 164 11.54 11.41 -6.15
N VAL A 165 10.88 10.28 -5.99
CA VAL A 165 9.43 10.14 -6.16
C VAL A 165 8.77 9.64 -4.88
N LEU A 166 7.57 10.15 -4.65
CA LEU A 166 6.64 9.66 -3.65
C LEU A 166 5.72 8.63 -4.30
N GLU A 167 5.54 7.46 -3.70
CA GLU A 167 4.47 6.53 -4.06
C GLU A 167 3.33 6.59 -3.05
N LEU A 168 2.13 6.89 -3.52
CA LEU A 168 0.89 6.83 -2.75
C LEU A 168 0.08 5.61 -3.19
N LYS A 169 0.15 4.53 -2.40
CA LYS A 169 -0.48 3.24 -2.70
C LYS A 169 -1.83 3.11 -1.98
N THR A 170 -2.89 2.81 -2.73
CA THR A 170 -4.24 2.80 -2.18
C THR A 170 -5.19 1.77 -2.80
N LYS A 171 -6.29 1.50 -2.10
CA LYS A 171 -7.50 0.84 -2.61
C LYS A 171 -8.73 1.76 -2.59
N THR A 172 -8.51 3.08 -2.43
CA THR A 172 -9.55 4.11 -2.43
C THR A 172 -9.66 4.83 -3.79
N THR A 173 -10.57 5.80 -3.87
CA THR A 173 -10.73 6.71 -5.01
C THR A 173 -10.63 8.18 -4.59
N PHE A 174 -9.95 8.48 -3.47
CA PHE A 174 -9.90 9.82 -2.87
C PHE A 174 -8.85 10.71 -3.55
N VAL A 175 -9.05 11.00 -4.83
CA VAL A 175 -8.11 11.75 -5.67
C VAL A 175 -8.61 13.14 -6.08
N ASN A 176 -9.85 13.49 -5.77
CA ASN A 176 -10.48 14.69 -6.31
C ASN A 176 -9.74 15.99 -6.01
N ASN A 177 -9.02 16.03 -4.90
CA ASN A 177 -8.26 17.20 -4.44
C ASN A 177 -6.84 17.29 -5.04
N PHE A 178 -6.46 16.39 -5.98
CA PHE A 178 -5.09 16.34 -6.51
C PHE A 178 -4.93 17.05 -7.86
N HIS A 179 -6.01 17.44 -8.49
CA HIS A 179 -6.04 17.97 -9.85
C HIS A 179 -5.23 19.27 -10.02
N ASP A 180 -5.26 20.19 -9.05
CA ASP A 180 -4.60 21.50 -9.15
C ASP A 180 -3.23 21.57 -8.44
N ILE A 181 -2.66 20.44 -8.05
CA ILE A 181 -1.38 20.42 -7.34
C ILE A 181 -0.23 20.37 -8.35
N SER A 182 0.76 21.25 -8.18
CA SER A 182 2.00 21.25 -8.97
C SER A 182 2.88 20.05 -8.57
N HIS A 183 2.54 18.86 -9.04
CA HIS A 183 3.22 17.61 -8.68
C HIS A 183 4.50 17.35 -9.49
N ASN A 184 4.68 18.02 -10.64
CA ASN A 184 5.84 17.90 -11.52
C ASN A 184 6.26 16.45 -11.82
N ARG A 185 5.31 15.51 -11.88
CA ARG A 185 5.48 14.06 -12.03
C ARG A 185 6.28 13.38 -10.89
N ARG A 186 6.50 14.04 -9.75
CA ARG A 186 7.27 13.51 -8.61
C ARG A 186 6.42 12.67 -7.65
N THR A 187 5.16 12.40 -7.99
CA THR A 187 4.29 11.51 -7.23
C THR A 187 3.69 10.46 -8.15
N ILE A 188 3.91 9.20 -7.82
CA ILE A 188 3.30 8.03 -8.44
C ILE A 188 2.05 7.68 -7.65
N LEU A 189 0.89 7.75 -8.30
CA LEU A 189 -0.36 7.28 -7.69
C LEU A 189 -0.53 5.80 -8.03
N ALA A 190 -0.59 4.97 -7.00
CA ALA A 190 -0.52 3.52 -7.14
C ALA A 190 -1.81 2.86 -6.63
N TRP A 191 -2.39 1.97 -7.42
CA TRP A 191 -3.54 1.19 -6.98
C TRP A 191 -3.18 -0.29 -6.81
N SER A 192 -3.53 -0.82 -5.62
CA SER A 192 -3.63 -2.26 -5.47
C SER A 192 -4.87 -2.74 -6.23
N VAL A 193 -4.71 -3.76 -7.06
CA VAL A 193 -5.77 -4.32 -7.89
C VAL A 193 -5.92 -5.83 -7.65
N ASN A 194 -7.12 -6.32 -7.81
CA ASN A 194 -7.44 -7.73 -7.71
C ASN A 194 -8.66 -8.04 -8.60
N THR A 195 -8.99 -9.30 -8.76
CA THR A 195 -10.19 -9.68 -9.51
C THR A 195 -11.46 -9.21 -8.78
N PRO A 196 -12.56 -8.91 -9.49
CA PRO A 196 -13.80 -8.49 -8.85
C PRO A 196 -14.29 -9.47 -7.79
N GLU A 197 -14.11 -10.77 -8.02
CA GLU A 197 -14.45 -11.85 -7.09
C GLU A 197 -13.64 -11.72 -5.78
N MET A 198 -12.32 -11.54 -5.90
CA MET A 198 -11.45 -11.36 -4.73
C MET A 198 -11.77 -10.08 -3.97
N ILE A 199 -12.06 -8.98 -4.66
CA ILE A 199 -12.45 -7.71 -4.04
C ILE A 199 -13.74 -7.89 -3.26
N LEU A 200 -14.76 -8.49 -3.88
CA LEU A 200 -16.07 -8.67 -3.28
C LEU A 200 -16.02 -9.47 -1.97
N HIS A 201 -15.26 -10.57 -1.96
CA HIS A 201 -15.26 -11.51 -0.85
C HIS A 201 -14.18 -11.24 0.21
N ASN A 202 -13.09 -10.55 -0.18
CA ASN A 202 -11.91 -10.45 0.70
C ASN A 202 -11.42 -9.01 0.95
N GLU A 203 -12.00 -7.98 0.33
CA GLU A 203 -11.55 -6.60 0.49
C GLU A 203 -12.68 -5.68 0.98
N ARG A 204 -13.19 -5.94 2.19
CA ARG A 204 -14.28 -5.15 2.78
C ARG A 204 -13.92 -3.68 2.92
N GLY A 205 -14.81 -2.81 2.49
CA GLY A 205 -14.66 -1.35 2.64
C GLY A 205 -13.69 -0.70 1.64
N THR A 206 -13.25 -1.42 0.61
CA THR A 206 -12.44 -0.87 -0.49
C THR A 206 -13.31 -0.43 -1.67
N ALA A 207 -12.73 0.32 -2.61
CA ALA A 207 -13.39 0.63 -3.87
C ALA A 207 -13.41 -0.60 -4.81
N SER A 208 -14.38 -0.66 -5.73
CA SER A 208 -14.41 -1.69 -6.76
C SER A 208 -13.22 -1.55 -7.73
N LEU A 209 -12.88 -2.61 -8.47
CA LEU A 209 -11.83 -2.58 -9.48
C LEU A 209 -12.04 -1.45 -10.50
N ASP A 210 -13.25 -1.36 -11.05
CA ASP A 210 -13.56 -0.35 -12.07
C ASP A 210 -13.42 1.07 -11.51
N ALA A 211 -13.86 1.31 -10.28
CA ALA A 211 -13.68 2.61 -9.63
C ALA A 211 -12.21 2.99 -9.39
N ARG A 212 -11.36 1.99 -9.03
CA ARG A 212 -9.90 2.21 -8.89
C ARG A 212 -9.27 2.57 -10.24
N ILE A 213 -9.63 1.86 -11.30
CA ILE A 213 -9.12 2.13 -12.66
C ILE A 213 -9.62 3.48 -13.18
N ASP A 214 -10.87 3.85 -12.89
CA ASP A 214 -11.42 5.15 -13.26
C ASP A 214 -10.72 6.31 -12.52
N ALA A 215 -10.41 6.13 -11.24
CA ALA A 215 -9.61 7.08 -10.49
C ALA A 215 -8.19 7.21 -11.06
N ALA A 216 -7.54 6.10 -11.44
CA ALA A 216 -6.25 6.09 -12.10
C ALA A 216 -6.29 6.82 -13.46
N ALA A 217 -7.29 6.54 -14.29
CA ALA A 217 -7.47 7.21 -15.57
C ALA A 217 -7.71 8.73 -15.44
N LYS A 218 -8.38 9.14 -14.35
CA LYS A 218 -8.57 10.55 -14.01
C LYS A 218 -7.22 11.20 -13.65
N CYS A 219 -6.40 10.55 -12.82
CA CYS A 219 -5.09 11.04 -12.44
C CYS A 219 -4.11 11.08 -13.62
N GLN A 220 -4.16 10.09 -14.53
CA GLN A 220 -3.42 10.13 -15.79
C GLN A 220 -3.68 11.40 -16.59
N LYS A 221 -4.95 11.84 -16.69
CA LYS A 221 -5.31 13.08 -17.39
C LYS A 221 -4.73 14.32 -16.73
N TRP A 222 -4.46 14.28 -15.45
CA TRP A 222 -3.77 15.34 -14.69
C TRP A 222 -2.25 15.26 -14.75
N GLY A 223 -1.70 14.25 -15.48
CA GLY A 223 -0.27 14.08 -15.70
C GLY A 223 0.47 13.27 -14.65
N TYR A 224 -0.21 12.65 -13.69
CA TYR A 224 0.43 11.78 -12.71
C TYR A 224 0.96 10.50 -13.32
N PRO A 225 2.21 10.10 -13.02
CA PRO A 225 2.67 8.73 -13.19
C PRO A 225 1.83 7.76 -12.33
N LEU A 226 1.63 6.55 -12.84
CA LEU A 226 0.79 5.54 -12.19
C LEU A 226 1.57 4.27 -11.89
N ALA A 227 1.09 3.48 -10.93
CA ALA A 227 1.55 2.12 -10.72
C ALA A 227 0.38 1.20 -10.34
N PHE A 228 0.54 -0.10 -10.59
CA PHE A 228 -0.46 -1.10 -10.21
C PHE A 228 0.20 -2.23 -9.45
N HIS A 229 -0.45 -2.65 -8.36
CA HIS A 229 0.04 -3.72 -7.50
C HIS A 229 -0.94 -4.89 -7.49
N PHE A 230 -0.59 -5.97 -8.15
CA PHE A 230 -1.25 -7.26 -8.04
C PHE A 230 -0.66 -8.01 -6.84
N ASP A 231 -0.94 -7.53 -5.65
CA ASP A 231 -0.43 -8.07 -4.40
C ASP A 231 -1.52 -8.06 -3.31
N PRO A 232 -2.14 -9.25 -3.04
CA PRO A 232 -1.75 -10.57 -3.53
C PRO A 232 -2.47 -11.01 -4.80
N LEU A 233 -1.76 -11.76 -5.66
CA LEU A 233 -2.35 -12.70 -6.60
C LEU A 233 -2.78 -13.95 -5.82
N VAL A 234 -4.02 -14.38 -5.99
CA VAL A 234 -4.60 -15.52 -5.26
C VAL A 234 -4.89 -16.66 -6.23
N GLU A 235 -4.49 -17.87 -5.84
CA GLU A 235 -4.77 -19.09 -6.60
C GLU A 235 -6.21 -19.54 -6.38
N TYR A 236 -6.91 -19.79 -7.47
CA TYR A 236 -8.19 -20.48 -7.56
C TYR A 236 -8.44 -20.91 -9.02
N LYS A 237 -9.39 -21.80 -9.23
CA LYS A 237 -9.68 -22.31 -10.58
C LYS A 237 -10.13 -21.17 -11.50
N GLY A 238 -9.36 -20.93 -12.59
CA GLY A 238 -9.62 -19.86 -13.55
C GLY A 238 -8.97 -18.51 -13.21
N CYS A 239 -8.22 -18.40 -12.11
CA CYS A 239 -7.63 -17.14 -11.66
C CYS A 239 -6.78 -16.45 -12.73
N ILE A 240 -6.06 -17.18 -13.57
CA ILE A 240 -5.21 -16.59 -14.64
C ILE A 240 -6.08 -15.84 -15.66
N ASP A 241 -7.21 -16.42 -16.08
CA ASP A 241 -8.11 -15.78 -17.01
C ASP A 241 -8.77 -14.52 -16.39
N ASP A 242 -9.14 -14.60 -15.11
CA ASP A 242 -9.70 -13.47 -14.39
C ASP A 242 -8.67 -12.35 -14.22
N TYR A 243 -7.40 -12.66 -13.92
CA TYR A 243 -6.32 -11.65 -13.87
C TYR A 243 -6.02 -11.07 -15.26
N ARG A 244 -6.14 -11.84 -16.33
CA ARG A 244 -6.06 -11.32 -17.70
C ARG A 244 -7.12 -10.25 -17.94
N ILE A 245 -8.36 -10.47 -17.50
CA ILE A 245 -9.44 -9.47 -17.58
C ILE A 245 -9.08 -8.20 -16.80
N VAL A 246 -8.45 -8.31 -15.63
CA VAL A 246 -7.97 -7.15 -14.87
C VAL A 246 -6.94 -6.36 -15.66
N VAL A 247 -5.95 -7.05 -16.27
CA VAL A 247 -4.93 -6.43 -17.12
C VAL A 247 -5.59 -5.73 -18.32
N ASP A 248 -6.52 -6.37 -18.99
CA ASP A 248 -7.24 -5.79 -20.13
C ASP A 248 -7.99 -4.52 -19.74
N LYS A 249 -8.67 -4.52 -18.59
CA LYS A 249 -9.37 -3.33 -18.05
C LYS A 249 -8.41 -2.17 -17.76
N ILE A 250 -7.22 -2.45 -17.23
CA ILE A 250 -6.21 -1.42 -16.99
C ILE A 250 -5.78 -0.79 -18.32
N PHE A 251 -5.30 -1.60 -19.26
CA PHE A 251 -4.75 -1.10 -20.52
C PHE A 251 -5.83 -0.54 -21.49
N ALA A 252 -7.11 -0.83 -21.25
CA ALA A 252 -8.20 -0.18 -21.97
C ALA A 252 -8.37 1.31 -21.61
N LYS A 253 -7.87 1.77 -20.45
CA LYS A 253 -8.02 3.15 -19.96
C LYS A 253 -6.69 3.86 -19.67
N ILE A 254 -5.64 3.10 -19.43
CA ILE A 254 -4.34 3.61 -19.02
C ILE A 254 -3.30 3.39 -20.11
N HIS A 255 -2.61 4.45 -20.49
CA HIS A 255 -1.54 4.41 -21.47
C HIS A 255 -0.26 3.86 -20.84
N PRO A 256 0.43 2.88 -21.47
CA PRO A 256 1.63 2.24 -20.93
C PRO A 256 2.74 3.21 -20.53
N GLU A 257 2.93 4.29 -21.28
CA GLU A 257 3.94 5.32 -21.02
C GLU A 257 3.72 6.14 -19.73
N ASN A 258 2.56 6.02 -19.11
CA ASN A 258 2.28 6.62 -17.81
C ASN A 258 2.44 5.64 -16.63
N ILE A 259 2.72 4.37 -16.91
CA ILE A 259 2.87 3.34 -15.88
C ILE A 259 4.35 3.23 -15.50
N ALA A 260 4.67 3.64 -14.27
CA ALA A 260 6.02 3.50 -13.73
C ALA A 260 6.37 2.02 -13.50
N TRP A 261 5.46 1.25 -12.91
CA TRP A 261 5.63 -0.19 -12.73
C TRP A 261 4.32 -0.92 -12.48
N ILE A 262 4.38 -2.23 -12.69
CA ILE A 262 3.37 -3.19 -12.23
C ILE A 262 4.08 -4.20 -11.32
N SER A 263 3.66 -4.30 -10.05
CA SER A 263 4.17 -5.33 -9.15
C SER A 263 3.26 -6.55 -9.13
N LEU A 264 3.89 -7.72 -9.10
CA LEU A 264 3.21 -9.00 -8.96
C LEU A 264 3.69 -9.69 -7.68
N GLY A 265 2.77 -10.10 -6.84
CA GLY A 265 3.08 -10.86 -5.62
C GLY A 265 1.99 -11.88 -5.33
N THR A 266 2.33 -13.19 -5.33
CA THR A 266 1.35 -14.19 -4.94
C THR A 266 1.07 -14.14 -3.44
N LEU A 267 -0.10 -14.61 -3.02
CA LEU A 267 -0.52 -14.65 -1.62
C LEU A 267 0.55 -15.30 -0.75
N ARG A 268 0.94 -14.59 0.28
CA ARG A 268 1.86 -15.02 1.33
C ARG A 268 1.43 -14.41 2.65
N PHE A 269 1.54 -15.16 3.71
CA PHE A 269 1.09 -14.70 5.03
C PHE A 269 1.90 -15.34 6.16
N MET A 270 2.03 -14.63 7.28
CA MET A 270 2.56 -15.20 8.51
C MET A 270 1.61 -16.30 9.02
N PRO A 271 2.10 -17.39 9.60
CA PRO A 271 1.27 -18.50 10.05
C PRO A 271 0.10 -18.07 10.95
N ASP A 272 0.31 -17.12 11.85
CA ASP A 272 -0.71 -16.62 12.78
C ASP A 272 -1.87 -15.92 12.06
N LEU A 273 -1.63 -15.30 10.91
CA LEU A 273 -2.66 -14.62 10.13
C LEU A 273 -3.72 -15.59 9.61
N LYS A 274 -3.37 -16.88 9.41
CA LYS A 274 -4.33 -17.90 8.97
C LYS A 274 -5.50 -18.05 9.93
N ALA A 275 -5.22 -18.16 11.23
CA ALA A 275 -6.24 -18.28 12.25
C ALA A 275 -7.13 -17.01 12.34
N ILE A 276 -6.53 -15.84 12.19
CA ILE A 276 -7.25 -14.57 12.16
C ILE A 276 -8.20 -14.53 10.96
N ILE A 277 -7.74 -14.91 9.76
CA ILE A 277 -8.59 -14.95 8.56
C ILE A 277 -9.74 -15.93 8.75
N GLN A 278 -9.47 -17.14 9.22
CA GLN A 278 -10.50 -18.15 9.46
C GLN A 278 -11.58 -17.69 10.45
N SER A 279 -11.18 -16.96 11.49
CA SER A 279 -12.10 -16.43 12.51
C SER A 279 -12.92 -15.25 11.98
N ARG A 280 -12.27 -14.28 11.34
CA ARG A 280 -12.91 -13.02 10.93
C ARG A 280 -13.60 -13.09 9.57
N PHE A 281 -13.16 -14.00 8.70
CA PHE A 281 -13.63 -14.17 7.31
C PHE A 281 -13.92 -15.65 7.02
N PRO A 282 -14.89 -16.28 7.70
CA PRO A 282 -15.14 -17.72 7.59
C PRO A 282 -15.51 -18.17 6.17
N GLU A 283 -16.05 -17.27 5.35
CA GLU A 283 -16.39 -17.55 3.95
C GLU A 283 -15.17 -17.49 3.01
N SER A 284 -14.05 -16.93 3.45
CA SER A 284 -12.84 -16.79 2.62
C SER A 284 -12.16 -18.14 2.39
N LYS A 285 -11.95 -18.48 1.14
CA LYS A 285 -11.27 -19.72 0.73
C LYS A 285 -9.77 -19.56 0.57
N MET A 286 -9.23 -18.34 0.61
CA MET A 286 -7.85 -18.01 0.17
C MET A 286 -6.75 -18.72 0.96
N VAL A 287 -6.99 -19.13 2.21
CA VAL A 287 -5.97 -19.76 3.08
C VAL A 287 -6.07 -21.30 3.11
N TYR A 288 -6.89 -21.91 2.24
CA TYR A 288 -7.07 -23.35 2.16
C TYR A 288 -6.39 -24.01 0.97
N GLY A 289 -5.57 -23.25 0.22
CA GLY A 289 -4.75 -23.78 -0.86
C GLY A 289 -3.52 -24.56 -0.36
N GLU A 290 -2.67 -24.98 -1.30
CA GLU A 290 -1.42 -25.68 -1.01
C GLU A 290 -0.30 -24.71 -0.66
N PHE A 291 0.00 -24.58 0.63
CA PHE A 291 1.03 -23.70 1.15
C PHE A 291 2.20 -24.46 1.75
N VAL A 292 3.39 -23.93 1.53
CA VAL A 292 4.64 -24.39 2.14
C VAL A 292 5.34 -23.22 2.85
N PRO A 293 6.13 -23.47 3.90
CA PRO A 293 6.95 -22.44 4.52
C PRO A 293 7.99 -21.90 3.52
N GLY A 294 8.04 -20.57 3.40
CA GLY A 294 9.11 -19.89 2.68
C GLY A 294 10.37 -19.73 3.55
N MET A 295 11.45 -19.24 2.95
CA MET A 295 12.72 -18.98 3.64
C MET A 295 12.61 -17.86 4.72
N ASP A 296 11.55 -17.07 4.65
CA ASP A 296 11.20 -16.00 5.58
C ASP A 296 10.15 -16.41 6.63
N GLY A 297 9.79 -17.71 6.68
CA GLY A 297 8.78 -18.25 7.58
C GLY A 297 7.33 -17.98 7.17
N LYS A 298 7.08 -17.21 6.11
CA LYS A 298 5.72 -16.99 5.60
C LYS A 298 5.22 -18.22 4.84
N SER A 299 3.96 -18.55 4.98
CA SER A 299 3.28 -19.52 4.13
C SER A 299 3.15 -18.97 2.70
N ARG A 300 3.53 -19.76 1.70
CA ARG A 300 3.52 -19.41 0.27
C ARG A 300 2.97 -20.58 -0.53
N TYR A 301 2.35 -20.32 -1.68
CA TYR A 301 2.02 -21.39 -2.63
C TYR A 301 3.27 -22.17 -3.05
N LEU A 302 3.10 -23.44 -3.46
CA LEU A 302 4.15 -24.21 -4.12
C LEU A 302 4.80 -23.38 -5.24
N LYS A 303 6.11 -23.54 -5.43
CA LYS A 303 6.87 -22.75 -6.42
C LYS A 303 6.26 -22.85 -7.83
N GLN A 304 5.82 -24.05 -8.22
CA GLN A 304 5.23 -24.27 -9.54
C GLN A 304 3.96 -23.44 -9.73
N ILE A 305 3.07 -23.41 -8.74
CA ILE A 305 1.83 -22.62 -8.77
C ILE A 305 2.16 -21.13 -8.94
N ARG A 306 3.15 -20.63 -8.17
CA ARG A 306 3.57 -19.23 -8.29
C ARG A 306 4.09 -18.89 -9.67
N ILE A 307 4.94 -19.75 -10.26
CA ILE A 307 5.49 -19.56 -11.60
C ILE A 307 4.38 -19.55 -12.65
N GLU A 308 3.40 -20.42 -12.56
CA GLU A 308 2.27 -20.49 -13.49
C GLU A 308 1.42 -19.22 -13.44
N ILE A 309 1.06 -18.76 -12.24
CA ILE A 309 0.30 -17.52 -12.07
C ILE A 309 1.10 -16.32 -12.61
N TYR A 310 2.38 -16.20 -12.25
CA TYR A 310 3.22 -15.10 -12.72
C TYR A 310 3.37 -15.09 -14.24
N LYS A 311 3.60 -16.25 -14.87
CA LYS A 311 3.69 -16.36 -16.33
C LYS A 311 2.39 -15.97 -17.01
N GLY A 312 1.25 -16.40 -16.48
CA GLY A 312 -0.06 -16.07 -17.03
C GLY A 312 -0.34 -14.57 -17.01
N VAL A 313 -0.11 -13.92 -15.85
CA VAL A 313 -0.33 -12.47 -15.70
C VAL A 313 0.71 -11.68 -16.50
N LEU A 314 1.99 -12.06 -16.46
CA LEU A 314 3.06 -11.42 -17.24
C LEU A 314 2.78 -11.49 -18.75
N SER A 315 2.33 -12.66 -19.26
CA SER A 315 1.94 -12.81 -20.67
C SER A 315 0.84 -11.83 -21.05
N ALA A 316 -0.20 -11.72 -20.24
CA ALA A 316 -1.28 -10.75 -20.47
C ALA A 316 -0.78 -9.30 -20.52
N ILE A 317 0.14 -8.92 -19.61
CA ILE A 317 0.75 -7.59 -19.62
C ILE A 317 1.59 -7.39 -20.90
N ARG A 318 2.41 -8.37 -21.30
CA ARG A 318 3.30 -8.28 -22.47
C ARG A 318 2.55 -8.25 -23.79
N GLU A 319 1.36 -8.83 -23.88
CA GLU A 319 0.46 -8.69 -25.04
C GLU A 319 -0.05 -7.23 -25.19
N ARG A 320 -0.06 -6.42 -24.12
CA ARG A 320 -0.49 -5.02 -24.13
C ARG A 320 0.67 -4.03 -24.19
N SER A 321 1.81 -4.35 -23.55
CA SER A 321 3.01 -3.53 -23.56
C SER A 321 4.25 -4.35 -23.27
N LEU A 322 5.26 -4.22 -24.13
CA LEU A 322 6.57 -4.82 -23.91
C LEU A 322 7.44 -4.00 -22.93
N ASP A 323 7.18 -2.69 -22.83
CA ASP A 323 8.07 -1.72 -22.19
C ASP A 323 7.73 -1.42 -20.73
N VAL A 324 6.51 -1.74 -20.26
CA VAL A 324 6.13 -1.50 -18.87
C VAL A 324 7.01 -2.32 -17.94
N THR A 325 7.61 -1.66 -16.97
CA THR A 325 8.40 -2.33 -15.93
C THR A 325 7.49 -3.21 -15.07
N VAL A 326 7.78 -4.52 -15.04
CA VAL A 326 7.08 -5.49 -14.19
C VAL A 326 8.08 -6.11 -13.24
N TYR A 327 7.72 -6.22 -11.97
CA TYR A 327 8.59 -6.81 -10.97
C TYR A 327 7.85 -7.72 -9.98
N PHE A 328 8.59 -8.58 -9.28
CA PHE A 328 8.06 -9.39 -8.19
C PHE A 328 8.41 -8.78 -6.84
N CYS A 329 7.39 -8.67 -5.98
CA CYS A 329 7.60 -8.31 -4.57
C CYS A 329 7.92 -9.57 -3.78
N MET A 330 9.08 -9.58 -3.09
CA MET A 330 9.50 -10.67 -2.20
C MET A 330 9.52 -12.05 -2.87
N GLU A 331 10.18 -12.19 -4.01
CA GLU A 331 10.32 -13.47 -4.71
C GLU A 331 11.79 -13.83 -4.93
N SER A 332 12.08 -15.12 -5.13
CA SER A 332 13.44 -15.61 -5.28
C SER A 332 13.97 -15.42 -6.71
N GLU A 333 15.30 -15.26 -6.85
CA GLU A 333 15.96 -15.17 -8.16
C GLU A 333 15.71 -16.39 -9.07
N ASP A 334 15.53 -17.58 -8.48
CA ASP A 334 15.16 -18.78 -9.28
C ASP A 334 13.77 -18.62 -9.93
N VAL A 335 12.81 -18.01 -9.26
CA VAL A 335 11.50 -17.72 -9.83
C VAL A 335 11.61 -16.60 -10.87
N TRP A 336 12.42 -15.56 -10.61
CA TRP A 336 12.73 -14.53 -11.59
C TRP A 336 13.24 -15.12 -12.89
N LYS A 337 14.28 -15.96 -12.84
CA LYS A 337 14.84 -16.63 -14.02
C LYS A 337 13.83 -17.49 -14.77
N LYS A 338 12.96 -18.21 -14.05
CA LYS A 338 11.95 -19.08 -14.67
C LYS A 338 10.80 -18.35 -15.34
N VAL A 339 10.53 -17.11 -14.93
CA VAL A 339 9.41 -16.32 -15.44
C VAL A 339 9.88 -15.27 -16.44
N PHE A 340 10.91 -14.47 -16.08
CA PHE A 340 11.43 -13.41 -16.93
C PHE A 340 12.56 -13.86 -17.88
N GLY A 341 13.24 -14.97 -17.56
CA GLY A 341 14.39 -15.45 -18.31
C GLY A 341 15.73 -14.86 -17.86
N PHE A 342 15.77 -13.98 -16.86
CA PHE A 342 16.96 -13.36 -16.30
C PHE A 342 16.89 -13.24 -14.77
N ALA A 343 18.03 -13.02 -14.10
CA ALA A 343 18.12 -12.65 -12.70
C ALA A 343 18.22 -11.13 -12.57
N THR A 344 17.73 -10.57 -11.44
CA THR A 344 17.77 -9.12 -11.25
C THR A 344 19.18 -8.57 -11.22
N GLU A 345 20.16 -9.32 -10.69
CA GLU A 345 21.58 -8.93 -10.66
C GLU A 345 22.20 -8.70 -12.05
N GLU A 346 21.66 -9.33 -13.09
CA GLU A 346 22.11 -9.11 -14.48
C GLU A 346 21.82 -7.68 -14.96
N TYR A 347 20.92 -6.97 -14.26
CA TYR A 347 20.49 -5.59 -14.53
C TYR A 347 20.74 -4.65 -13.34
N GLY A 348 21.74 -4.95 -12.50
CA GLY A 348 22.10 -4.10 -11.37
C GLY A 348 21.21 -4.26 -10.12
N GLY A 349 20.38 -5.30 -10.08
CA GLY A 349 19.45 -5.59 -9.00
C GLY A 349 18.08 -4.90 -9.15
N LEU A 350 17.10 -5.40 -8.40
CA LEU A 350 15.74 -4.87 -8.46
C LEU A 350 15.63 -3.37 -8.10
N PRO A 351 16.37 -2.84 -7.09
CA PRO A 351 16.35 -1.40 -6.82
C PRO A 351 16.72 -0.57 -8.05
N HIS A 352 17.79 -0.95 -8.75
CA HIS A 352 18.23 -0.24 -9.96
C HIS A 352 17.18 -0.29 -11.08
N ILE A 353 16.59 -1.45 -11.34
CA ILE A 353 15.52 -1.61 -12.35
C ILE A 353 14.36 -0.64 -12.07
N LEU A 354 13.96 -0.50 -10.81
CA LEU A 354 12.86 0.38 -10.42
C LEU A 354 13.26 1.87 -10.43
N ASP A 355 14.51 2.19 -10.09
CA ASP A 355 15.02 3.55 -10.16
C ASP A 355 15.10 4.03 -11.62
N GLU A 356 15.60 3.21 -12.54
CA GLU A 356 15.59 3.51 -13.97
C GLU A 356 14.17 3.75 -14.50
N SER A 357 13.21 2.95 -14.04
CA SER A 357 11.81 3.15 -14.39
C SER A 357 11.26 4.47 -13.84
N ALA A 358 11.58 4.81 -12.58
CA ALA A 358 11.19 6.09 -11.98
C ALA A 358 11.82 7.28 -12.73
N ILE A 359 13.11 7.20 -13.05
CA ILE A 359 13.82 8.24 -13.84
C ILE A 359 13.10 8.47 -15.16
N LYS A 360 12.86 7.41 -15.93
CA LYS A 360 12.22 7.48 -17.23
C LYS A 360 10.80 8.05 -17.17
N ILE A 361 9.94 7.50 -16.31
CA ILE A 361 8.52 7.82 -16.30
C ILE A 361 8.24 9.12 -15.54
N CYS A 362 8.95 9.37 -14.45
CA CYS A 362 8.78 10.57 -13.65
C CYS A 362 9.69 11.72 -14.09
N GLN A 363 10.56 11.50 -15.08
CA GLN A 363 11.49 12.53 -15.63
C GLN A 363 12.41 13.07 -14.54
N LEU A 364 13.01 12.17 -13.71
CA LEU A 364 13.97 12.55 -12.68
C LEU A 364 15.33 12.94 -13.31
N ASP A 365 16.10 13.75 -12.54
CA ASP A 365 17.49 14.10 -12.87
C ASP A 365 18.46 12.93 -12.61
#